data_d5de12797c8c52626e76a25d54bc4acf
#
_entry.id   d5de12797c8c52626e76a25d54bc4acf
#
_cell.length_a   1.000
_cell.length_b   1.000
_cell.length_c   1.000
_cell.angle_alpha   90.00
_cell.angle_beta   90.00
_cell.angle_gamma   90.00
#
_symmetry.space_group_name_H-M   'P 1'
#
loop_
_entity.id
_entity.type
_entity.pdbx_description
1 polymer ?
#
loop_
_entity_poly.entity_id
_entity_poly.type
_entity_poly.pdbx_seq_one_letter_code
_entity_poly.pdbx_strand_id
1 'polypeptide(L)'
;MIVLVDTSVWIRFLSNRAPYAAALDDLLSRDEVSGHQFVYGELLIGDKGGRRQLLAQYEQMHQAPTIAHREIAEFVRERRLHGRGIGWIDAHLLAAALVARLQVWTTDPRLAAVAAELGVAYE
;
A
#
# COMPACT_ATOMS: atom_id res chain seq x y z
N MET A 1 -15.10 -2.74 -1.55
CA MET A 1 -13.95 -1.92 -2.03
C MET A 1 -12.66 -2.61 -1.66
N ILE A 2 -11.76 -2.78 -2.61
CA ILE A 2 -10.48 -3.43 -2.35
C ILE A 2 -9.48 -2.39 -1.82
N VAL A 3 -8.72 -2.78 -0.81
CA VAL A 3 -7.79 -1.90 -0.10
C VAL A 3 -6.35 -2.27 -0.42
N LEU A 4 -5.60 -1.31 -0.94
CA LEU A 4 -4.16 -1.43 -1.13
C LEU A 4 -3.48 -1.01 0.18
N VAL A 5 -2.86 -1.97 0.83
CA VAL A 5 -2.32 -1.80 2.18
C VAL A 5 -0.83 -1.48 2.11
N ASP A 6 -0.46 -0.31 2.65
CA ASP A 6 0.92 0.14 2.72
C ASP A 6 1.74 -0.76 3.66
N THR A 7 3.04 -0.81 3.41
CA THR A 7 3.99 -1.60 4.22
C THR A 7 3.89 -1.26 5.71
N SER A 8 3.66 0.01 6.05
CA SER A 8 3.54 0.43 7.45
C SER A 8 2.46 -0.32 8.22
N VAL A 9 1.34 -0.60 7.57
CA VAL A 9 0.24 -1.37 8.17
C VAL A 9 0.61 -2.84 8.28
N TRP A 10 1.22 -3.41 7.23
CA TRP A 10 1.69 -4.79 7.25
C TRP A 10 2.65 -5.06 8.40
N ILE A 11 3.58 -4.13 8.65
CA ILE A 11 4.55 -4.26 9.75
C ILE A 11 3.81 -4.33 11.10
N ARG A 12 2.78 -3.51 11.29
CA ARG A 12 1.97 -3.53 12.51
C ARG A 12 1.16 -4.80 12.63
N PHE A 13 0.64 -5.30 11.52
CA PHE A 13 -0.07 -6.58 11.48
C PHE A 13 0.86 -7.73 11.90
N LEU A 14 2.08 -7.77 11.36
CA LEU A 14 3.07 -8.79 11.69
C LEU A 14 3.52 -8.71 13.15
N SER A 15 3.46 -7.54 13.75
CA SER A 15 3.79 -7.31 15.16
C SER A 15 2.56 -7.47 16.07
N ASN A 16 1.44 -7.92 15.53
CA ASN A 16 0.18 -8.12 16.23
C ASN A 16 -0.31 -6.88 16.99
N ARG A 17 -0.18 -5.72 16.37
CA ARG A 17 -0.53 -4.44 17.01
C ARG A 17 -1.98 -4.03 16.70
N ALA A 18 -2.72 -3.73 17.77
CA ALA A 18 -4.07 -3.20 17.65
C ALA A 18 -4.03 -1.73 17.17
N PRO A 19 -5.02 -1.26 16.41
CA PRO A 19 -6.15 -2.01 15.87
C PRO A 19 -5.83 -2.70 14.53
N TYR A 20 -4.60 -2.56 14.03
CA TYR A 20 -4.22 -2.96 12.67
C TYR A 20 -4.30 -4.45 12.43
N ALA A 21 -3.86 -5.24 13.40
CA ALA A 21 -3.81 -6.70 13.23
C ALA A 21 -5.21 -7.28 12.98
N ALA A 22 -6.17 -6.93 13.82
CA ALA A 22 -7.55 -7.44 13.69
C ALA A 22 -8.23 -6.85 12.45
N ALA A 23 -8.03 -5.56 12.17
CA ALA A 23 -8.67 -4.90 11.04
C ALA A 23 -8.15 -5.45 9.71
N LEU A 24 -6.86 -5.68 9.58
CA LEU A 24 -6.29 -6.26 8.36
C LEU A 24 -6.69 -7.73 8.21
N ASP A 25 -6.70 -8.48 9.30
CA ASP A 25 -7.14 -9.87 9.27
C ASP A 25 -8.59 -10.01 8.77
N ASP A 26 -9.45 -9.09 9.19
CA ASP A 26 -10.84 -9.06 8.72
C ASP A 26 -10.92 -8.80 7.21
N LEU A 27 -10.15 -7.82 6.70
CA LEU A 27 -10.10 -7.55 5.26
C LEU A 27 -9.56 -8.74 4.48
N LEU A 28 -8.52 -9.39 4.99
CA LEU A 28 -7.95 -10.58 4.35
C LEU A 28 -8.97 -11.73 4.29
N SER A 29 -9.75 -11.93 5.35
CA SER A 29 -10.76 -12.98 5.39
C SER A 29 -11.89 -12.75 4.38
N ARG A 30 -12.10 -11.48 3.99
CA ARG A 30 -13.13 -11.08 3.01
C ARG A 30 -12.58 -10.93 1.61
N ASP A 31 -11.29 -11.24 1.41
CA ASP A 31 -10.61 -11.10 0.11
C ASP A 31 -10.68 -9.67 -0.44
N GLU A 32 -10.53 -8.69 0.45
CA GLU A 32 -10.64 -7.27 0.12
C GLU A 32 -9.29 -6.55 0.19
N VAL A 33 -8.17 -7.26 0.09
CA VAL A 33 -6.83 -6.70 0.15
C VAL A 33 -6.13 -6.85 -1.19
N SER A 34 -5.50 -5.77 -1.65
CA SER A 34 -4.64 -5.79 -2.83
C SER A 34 -3.18 -5.72 -2.41
N GLY A 35 -2.33 -6.49 -3.07
CA GLY A 35 -0.89 -6.37 -2.99
C GLY A 35 -0.33 -5.40 -4.02
N HIS A 36 0.96 -5.14 -3.91
CA HIS A 36 1.73 -4.36 -4.88
C HIS A 36 3.18 -4.86 -4.86
N GLN A 37 3.84 -4.90 -6.00
CA GLN A 37 5.21 -5.40 -6.12
C GLN A 37 6.18 -4.69 -5.18
N PHE A 38 6.03 -3.37 -5.00
CA PHE A 38 6.95 -2.61 -4.16
C PHE A 38 6.72 -2.86 -2.68
N VAL A 39 5.49 -3.10 -2.27
CA VAL A 39 5.21 -3.53 -0.89
C VAL A 39 5.78 -4.93 -0.65
N TYR A 40 5.61 -5.82 -1.61
CA TYR A 40 6.25 -7.15 -1.55
C TYR A 40 7.75 -7.02 -1.35
N GLY A 41 8.40 -6.18 -2.15
CA GLY A 41 9.84 -5.96 -2.06
C GLY A 41 10.27 -5.43 -0.70
N GLU A 42 9.51 -4.51 -0.12
CA GLU A 42 9.79 -3.98 1.22
C GLU A 42 9.62 -5.04 2.31
N LEU A 43 8.59 -5.86 2.19
CA LEU A 43 8.37 -6.96 3.14
C LEU A 43 9.47 -8.02 3.03
N LEU A 44 9.90 -8.31 1.81
CA LEU A 44 10.96 -9.28 1.54
C LEU A 44 12.30 -8.81 2.11
N ILE A 45 12.70 -7.59 1.78
CA ILE A 45 14.00 -7.07 2.22
C ILE A 45 14.07 -6.86 3.73
N GLY A 46 12.94 -6.60 4.36
CA GLY A 46 12.85 -6.46 5.82
C GLY A 46 12.70 -7.78 6.57
N ASP A 47 12.67 -8.91 5.87
CA ASP A 47 12.50 -10.21 6.50
C ASP A 47 13.76 -10.65 7.24
N LYS A 48 13.64 -10.79 8.54
CA LYS A 48 14.72 -11.30 9.42
C LYS A 48 14.53 -12.79 9.71
N GLY A 49 13.65 -13.45 8.98
CA GLY A 49 13.24 -14.84 9.18
C GLY A 49 11.78 -14.93 9.60
N GLY A 50 11.04 -15.88 9.02
CA GLY A 50 9.66 -16.15 9.41
C GLY A 50 8.58 -15.59 8.49
N ARG A 51 8.92 -14.87 7.42
CA ARG A 51 7.92 -14.31 6.51
C ARG A 51 7.67 -15.14 5.24
N ARG A 52 8.33 -16.27 5.13
CA ARG A 52 8.27 -17.08 3.89
C ARG A 52 6.84 -17.43 3.49
N GLN A 53 6.04 -17.88 4.43
CA GLN A 53 4.65 -18.27 4.15
C GLN A 53 3.79 -17.06 3.80
N LEU A 54 3.95 -15.96 4.55
CA LEU A 54 3.24 -14.71 4.25
C LEU A 54 3.56 -14.22 2.85
N LEU A 55 4.85 -14.20 2.46
CA LEU A 55 5.26 -13.73 1.15
C LEU A 55 4.70 -14.59 0.03
N ALA A 56 4.66 -15.92 0.22
CA ALA A 56 4.06 -16.81 -0.74
C ALA A 56 2.56 -16.55 -0.92
N GLN A 57 1.84 -16.31 0.18
CA GLN A 57 0.42 -15.97 0.15
C GLN A 57 0.17 -14.61 -0.46
N TYR A 58 1.06 -13.65 -0.18
CA TYR A 58 0.96 -12.28 -0.71
C TYR A 58 0.98 -12.29 -2.24
N GLU A 59 1.81 -13.12 -2.84
CA GLU A 59 1.90 -13.22 -4.30
C GLU A 59 0.62 -13.77 -4.93
N GLN A 60 -0.21 -14.48 -4.17
CA GLN A 60 -1.46 -15.05 -4.65
C GLN A 60 -2.66 -14.10 -4.51
N MET A 61 -2.49 -13.00 -3.81
CA MET A 61 -3.56 -12.01 -3.63
C MET A 61 -3.79 -11.20 -4.91
N HIS A 62 -4.90 -10.48 -4.95
CA HIS A 62 -5.11 -9.43 -5.94
C HIS A 62 -3.89 -8.51 -5.96
N GLN A 63 -3.38 -8.19 -7.14
CA GLN A 63 -2.22 -7.32 -7.30
C GLN A 63 -2.61 -6.03 -8.01
N ALA A 64 -2.23 -4.91 -7.40
CA ALA A 64 -2.39 -3.61 -8.03
C ALA A 64 -1.43 -3.47 -9.21
N PRO A 65 -1.78 -2.68 -10.23
CA PRO A 65 -0.91 -2.52 -11.39
C PRO A 65 0.38 -1.79 -11.03
N THR A 66 1.47 -2.17 -11.71
CA THR A 66 2.72 -1.43 -11.65
C THR A 66 2.70 -0.39 -12.77
N ILE A 67 2.82 0.87 -12.39
CA ILE A 67 2.77 1.99 -13.34
C ILE A 67 4.20 2.30 -13.79
N ALA A 68 4.37 2.65 -15.08
CA ALA A 68 5.69 2.93 -15.63
C ALA A 68 6.32 4.14 -14.92
N HIS A 69 7.63 4.09 -14.71
CA HIS A 69 8.41 5.13 -14.04
C HIS A 69 8.09 6.54 -14.58
N ARG A 70 8.05 6.69 -15.89
CA ARG A 70 7.79 7.97 -16.54
C ARG A 70 6.41 8.53 -16.18
N GLU A 71 5.42 7.67 -16.18
CA GLU A 71 4.04 8.05 -15.82
C GLU A 71 3.95 8.47 -14.36
N ILE A 72 4.69 7.81 -13.47
CA ILE A 72 4.74 8.22 -12.06
C ILE A 72 5.38 9.61 -11.94
N ALA A 73 6.47 9.85 -12.66
CA ALA A 73 7.11 11.17 -12.63
C ALA A 73 6.15 12.27 -13.09
N GLU A 74 5.41 12.03 -14.16
CA GLU A 74 4.40 12.98 -14.65
C GLU A 74 3.27 13.17 -13.63
N PHE A 75 2.81 12.09 -13.02
CA PHE A 75 1.78 12.12 -11.98
C PHE A 75 2.21 13.01 -10.80
N VAL A 76 3.44 12.83 -10.33
CA VAL A 76 3.98 13.64 -9.23
C VAL A 76 3.99 15.13 -9.61
N ARG A 77 4.43 15.46 -10.83
CA ARG A 77 4.48 16.85 -11.29
C ARG A 77 3.07 17.45 -11.44
N GLU A 78 2.18 16.76 -12.11
CA GLU A 78 0.82 17.25 -12.37
C GLU A 78 0.02 17.47 -11.11
N ARG A 79 0.15 16.56 -10.16
CA ARG A 79 -0.58 16.64 -8.89
C ARG A 79 0.17 17.40 -7.81
N ARG A 80 1.36 17.90 -8.14
CA ARG A 80 2.19 18.69 -7.22
C ARG A 80 2.46 17.95 -5.92
N LEU A 81 2.88 16.70 -6.02
CA LEU A 81 3.13 15.85 -4.86
C LEU A 81 4.55 16.01 -4.30
N HIS A 82 5.42 16.73 -5.02
CA HIS A 82 6.80 16.99 -4.58
C HIS A 82 6.82 17.85 -3.31
N GLY A 83 7.77 17.59 -2.45
CA GLY A 83 7.94 18.36 -1.21
C GLY A 83 6.89 18.08 -0.14
N ARG A 84 6.03 17.08 -0.33
CA ARG A 84 4.94 16.75 0.60
C ARG A 84 5.35 15.74 1.68
N GLY A 85 6.58 15.25 1.62
CA GLY A 85 7.09 14.30 2.61
C GLY A 85 6.70 12.85 2.35
N ILE A 86 6.17 12.55 1.16
CA ILE A 86 5.91 11.17 0.75
C ILE A 86 7.07 10.67 -0.10
N GLY A 87 7.25 9.34 -0.13
CA GLY A 87 8.32 8.71 -0.89
C GLY A 87 7.90 8.30 -2.30
N TRP A 88 8.88 7.86 -3.08
CA TRP A 88 8.66 7.40 -4.45
C TRP A 88 7.72 6.20 -4.51
N ILE A 89 7.89 5.24 -3.60
CA ILE A 89 7.02 4.07 -3.53
C ILE A 89 5.58 4.50 -3.20
N ASP A 90 5.43 5.46 -2.29
CA ASP A 90 4.11 6.01 -1.94
C ASP A 90 3.41 6.57 -3.19
N ALA A 91 4.15 7.27 -4.05
CA ALA A 91 3.61 7.79 -5.29
C ALA A 91 3.12 6.67 -6.22
N HIS A 92 3.85 5.56 -6.27
CA HIS A 92 3.41 4.37 -7.02
C HIS A 92 2.11 3.80 -6.47
N LEU A 93 1.98 3.70 -5.14
CA LEU A 93 0.76 3.18 -4.53
C LEU A 93 -0.45 4.07 -4.83
N LEU A 94 -0.26 5.38 -4.74
CA LEU A 94 -1.32 6.34 -5.04
C LEU A 94 -1.79 6.24 -6.50
N ALA A 95 -0.84 6.19 -7.43
CA ALA A 95 -1.15 6.08 -8.85
C ALA A 95 -1.87 4.76 -9.16
N ALA A 96 -1.40 3.64 -8.59
CA ALA A 96 -2.03 2.35 -8.77
C ALA A 96 -3.46 2.35 -8.23
N ALA A 97 -3.68 2.99 -7.08
CA ALA A 97 -5.02 3.10 -6.49
C ALA A 97 -5.97 3.91 -7.37
N LEU A 98 -5.49 4.99 -7.96
CA LEU A 98 -6.29 5.79 -8.88
C LEU A 98 -6.68 4.99 -10.13
N VAL A 99 -5.73 4.29 -10.72
CA VAL A 99 -5.95 3.52 -11.96
C VAL A 99 -6.90 2.34 -11.70
N ALA A 100 -6.68 1.62 -10.62
CA ALA A 100 -7.42 0.38 -10.32
C ALA A 100 -8.61 0.59 -9.38
N ARG A 101 -8.89 1.82 -8.99
CA ARG A 101 -10.01 2.17 -8.08
C ARG A 101 -9.92 1.45 -6.75
N LEU A 102 -8.75 1.53 -6.13
CA LEU A 102 -8.49 0.99 -4.81
C LEU A 102 -8.47 2.11 -3.78
N GLN A 103 -8.54 1.75 -2.52
CA GLN A 103 -8.28 2.68 -1.42
C GLN A 103 -6.93 2.35 -0.81
N VAL A 104 -6.18 3.37 -0.42
CA VAL A 104 -4.85 3.21 0.19
C VAL A 104 -4.98 3.32 1.71
N TRP A 105 -4.49 2.31 2.42
CA TRP A 105 -4.44 2.29 3.87
C TRP A 105 -3.00 2.39 4.34
N THR A 106 -2.69 3.43 5.08
CA THR A 106 -1.35 3.71 5.60
C THR A 106 -1.42 4.24 7.03
N THR A 107 -0.33 4.10 7.76
CA THR A 107 -0.18 4.72 9.08
C THR A 107 0.57 6.05 9.02
N ASP A 108 1.13 6.40 7.86
CA ASP A 108 1.85 7.67 7.68
C ASP A 108 0.82 8.79 7.44
N PRO A 109 0.74 9.80 8.32
CA PRO A 109 -0.24 10.87 8.18
C PRO A 109 -0.03 11.71 6.91
N ARG A 110 1.20 11.82 6.41
CA ARG A 110 1.47 12.58 5.18
C ARG A 110 0.92 11.86 3.95
N LEU A 111 1.13 10.55 3.88
CA LEU A 111 0.56 9.75 2.79
C LEU A 111 -0.97 9.71 2.90
N ALA A 112 -1.50 9.55 4.09
CA ALA A 112 -2.95 9.54 4.32
C ALA A 112 -3.59 10.85 3.86
N ALA A 113 -2.95 11.99 4.13
CA ALA A 113 -3.46 13.30 3.70
C ALA A 113 -3.51 13.42 2.17
N VAL A 114 -2.45 12.99 1.48
CA VAL A 114 -2.42 13.01 0.01
C VAL A 114 -3.46 12.05 -0.56
N ALA A 115 -3.60 10.86 0.01
CA ALA A 115 -4.61 9.89 -0.42
C ALA A 115 -6.03 10.48 -0.28
N ALA A 116 -6.30 11.19 0.80
CA ALA A 116 -7.59 11.85 1.01
C ALA A 116 -7.85 12.93 -0.05
N GLU A 117 -6.85 13.76 -0.35
CA GLU A 117 -6.95 14.78 -1.40
C GLU A 117 -7.27 14.17 -2.77
N LEU A 118 -6.70 13.01 -3.05
CA LEU A 118 -6.90 12.29 -4.32
C LEU A 118 -8.16 11.43 -4.34
N GLY A 119 -8.88 11.35 -3.23
CA GLY A 119 -10.11 10.57 -3.13
C GLY A 119 -9.90 9.06 -3.03
N VAL A 120 -8.72 8.62 -2.58
CA VAL A 120 -8.38 7.20 -2.49
C VAL A 120 -8.00 6.76 -1.07
N ALA A 121 -8.35 7.52 -0.06
CA ALA A 121 -8.02 7.15 1.32
C ALA A 121 -8.97 6.08 1.86
N TYR A 122 -8.39 5.05 2.48
CA TYR A 122 -9.15 4.08 3.26
C TYR A 122 -9.36 4.64 4.67
N GLU A 123 -10.56 4.65 5.08
CA GLU A 123 -10.97 5.08 6.41
C GLU A 123 -11.66 3.90 7.13
#